data_016e326646d9382482652c1a2a8cdc28
#
_entry.id   016e326646d9382482652c1a2a8cdc28
#
_cell.length_a   1.000
_cell.length_b   1.000
_cell.length_c   1.000
_cell.angle_alpha   90.00
_cell.angle_beta   90.00
_cell.angle_gamma   90.00
#
_symmetry.space_group_name_H-M   'P 1'
#
loop_
_entity.id
_entity.type
_entity.pdbx_description
1 polymer ?
#
loop_
_entity_poly.entity_id
_entity_poly.type
_entity_poly.pdbx_seq_one_letter_code
_entity_poly.pdbx_strand_id
1 'polypeptide(L)'
;MSMIRRAAQQATRFAMGRPHVPRNAPAARSLHQASAGSSKKIVGVFYKGGEYADRNPNFVGCAEHALGIRGWLESQGHQYIVTDDKDGPNCELEKHIADAHVLITTPFHPAYVTADRIARTKNLELLLTAGIGSDHVDLPAAAAAGLTVAEVTGSNTVSVAEDQLMRVLVLVRNFLPGHHQAISGEWDVAGVAHRAHDLEGKTVGTVGAGRIGRLLLQRLRPFNCRLLYHDRLRIDPALEAETGAQFEAELDAMLPKCDVVVLNMPLTEKTRGMFDKERIARMKKGVIIVNNARGAIMDTQAVADACATGHIAGYGGDVWHPQPAPKDHPWRYMPNNAMTPHISGTTIDGQLRYAAGVKDMLERYFKGQDFPVQNYIVKEGKLAGQYQ
;
A
#
# COMPACT_ATOMS: atom_id res chain seq x y z
N MET A 1 -22.96 -35.54 -38.67
CA MET A 1 -21.92 -36.25 -37.86
C MET A 1 -20.57 -36.19 -38.56
N SER A 2 -19.89 -35.05 -38.54
CA SER A 2 -18.56 -34.92 -39.18
C SER A 2 -17.96 -33.51 -38.93
N MET A 3 -17.93 -32.97 -37.74
CA MET A 3 -17.17 -31.73 -37.43
C MET A 3 -16.78 -31.61 -35.95
N ILE A 4 -16.83 -32.66 -35.14
CA ILE A 4 -16.49 -32.63 -33.69
C ILE A 4 -15.30 -33.55 -33.35
N ARG A 5 -14.45 -33.93 -34.30
CA ARG A 5 -13.29 -34.82 -34.05
C ARG A 5 -11.93 -34.25 -34.46
N ARG A 6 -11.74 -32.94 -34.56
CA ARG A 6 -10.40 -32.33 -34.86
C ARG A 6 -9.83 -31.32 -33.85
N ALA A 7 -10.42 -31.20 -32.67
CA ALA A 7 -9.93 -30.27 -31.65
C ALA A 7 -9.25 -30.94 -30.42
N ALA A 8 -8.99 -32.26 -30.46
CA ALA A 8 -8.47 -32.99 -29.29
C ALA A 8 -7.04 -33.58 -29.48
N GLN A 9 -6.23 -33.08 -30.39
CA GLN A 9 -4.88 -33.64 -30.66
C GLN A 9 -3.74 -32.61 -30.76
N GLN A 10 -3.87 -31.43 -30.18
CA GLN A 10 -2.78 -30.43 -30.12
C GLN A 10 -2.40 -29.95 -28.71
N ALA A 11 -2.78 -30.66 -27.67
CA ALA A 11 -2.44 -30.32 -26.28
C ALA A 11 -1.50 -31.35 -25.64
N THR A 12 -0.36 -31.66 -26.25
CA THR A 12 0.72 -32.42 -25.59
C THR A 12 2.05 -32.17 -26.30
N ARG A 13 2.76 -31.12 -25.91
CA ARG A 13 4.22 -30.96 -25.98
C ARG A 13 4.61 -29.50 -25.63
N PHE A 14 4.40 -29.07 -24.39
CA PHE A 14 5.26 -28.05 -23.82
C PHE A 14 6.13 -28.75 -22.79
N ALA A 15 7.34 -29.10 -23.24
CA ALA A 15 8.41 -29.55 -22.39
C ALA A 15 8.74 -28.43 -21.40
N MET A 16 8.74 -28.75 -20.11
CA MET A 16 9.26 -27.89 -19.05
C MET A 16 10.75 -27.61 -19.29
N GLY A 17 11.03 -26.49 -19.93
CA GLY A 17 12.36 -25.90 -19.92
C GLY A 17 12.64 -25.41 -18.52
N ARG A 18 13.60 -26.00 -17.81
CA ARG A 18 14.17 -25.45 -16.58
C ARG A 18 14.64 -24.02 -16.88
N PRO A 19 14.33 -23.01 -16.02
CA PRO A 19 14.86 -21.67 -16.21
C PRO A 19 16.38 -21.72 -16.21
N HIS A 20 16.97 -21.21 -17.28
CA HIS A 20 18.41 -21.08 -17.43
C HIS A 20 18.87 -19.97 -16.49
N VAL A 21 19.38 -20.30 -15.31
CA VAL A 21 20.03 -19.37 -14.40
C VAL A 21 21.38 -19.00 -15.03
N PRO A 22 21.60 -17.75 -15.43
CA PRO A 22 22.90 -17.32 -15.91
C PRO A 22 23.93 -17.50 -14.78
N ARG A 23 25.02 -18.19 -15.09
CA ARG A 23 26.11 -18.53 -14.14
C ARG A 23 26.99 -17.34 -13.69
N ASN A 24 26.59 -16.10 -13.97
CA ASN A 24 27.25 -14.89 -13.49
C ASN A 24 26.18 -13.96 -12.87
N ALA A 25 25.68 -14.30 -11.67
CA ALA A 25 25.04 -13.29 -10.85
C ALA A 25 26.11 -12.25 -10.48
N PRO A 26 25.88 -10.94 -10.73
CA PRO A 26 26.78 -9.90 -10.24
C PRO A 26 26.86 -10.02 -8.72
N ALA A 27 28.07 -9.90 -8.17
CA ALA A 27 28.26 -9.87 -6.72
C ALA A 27 27.35 -8.80 -6.11
N ALA A 28 26.65 -9.15 -5.02
CA ALA A 28 25.78 -8.22 -4.29
C ALA A 28 26.53 -6.91 -4.04
N ARG A 29 26.03 -5.81 -4.62
CA ARG A 29 26.63 -4.48 -4.42
C ARG A 29 26.28 -4.04 -3.00
N SER A 30 27.26 -4.11 -2.09
CA SER A 30 27.13 -3.56 -0.74
C SER A 30 27.06 -2.02 -0.83
N LEU A 31 26.17 -1.41 -0.03
CA LEU A 31 26.11 0.06 0.15
C LEU A 31 27.49 0.65 0.53
N HIS A 32 28.35 -0.15 1.18
CA HIS A 32 29.71 0.22 1.56
C HIS A 32 30.69 0.41 0.38
N GLN A 33 30.30 0.00 -0.84
CA GLN A 33 31.12 0.20 -2.06
C GLN A 33 30.73 1.46 -2.85
N ALA A 34 29.72 2.20 -2.40
CA ALA A 34 29.42 3.51 -2.96
C ALA A 34 30.65 4.40 -2.76
N SER A 35 31.29 4.85 -3.85
CA SER A 35 32.46 5.72 -3.79
C SER A 35 32.06 7.03 -3.10
N ALA A 36 32.48 7.21 -1.85
CA ALA A 36 32.30 8.45 -1.13
C ALA A 36 32.89 9.60 -1.97
N GLY A 37 32.06 10.59 -2.33
CA GLY A 37 32.50 11.79 -3.03
C GLY A 37 32.19 11.87 -4.55
N SER A 38 31.59 10.84 -5.18
CA SER A 38 31.15 10.97 -6.59
C SER A 38 29.75 11.58 -6.69
N SER A 39 29.54 12.46 -7.68
CA SER A 39 28.20 12.96 -8.02
C SER A 39 27.25 11.80 -8.34
N LYS A 40 26.06 11.78 -7.73
CA LYS A 40 25.02 10.79 -7.97
C LYS A 40 23.83 11.42 -8.69
N LYS A 41 23.19 10.65 -9.58
CA LYS A 41 21.93 11.01 -10.20
C LYS A 41 20.79 10.36 -9.43
N ILE A 42 19.92 11.18 -8.85
CA ILE A 42 18.74 10.79 -8.11
C ILE A 42 17.50 11.14 -8.94
N VAL A 43 16.58 10.19 -9.11
CA VAL A 43 15.30 10.42 -9.78
C VAL A 43 14.18 10.26 -8.76
N GLY A 44 13.30 11.25 -8.66
CA GLY A 44 12.11 11.22 -7.81
C GLY A 44 10.84 11.17 -8.67
N VAL A 45 9.91 10.29 -8.34
CA VAL A 45 8.60 10.19 -9.00
C VAL A 45 7.51 10.46 -7.99
N PHE A 46 6.83 11.60 -8.14
CA PHE A 46 5.78 12.08 -7.23
C PHE A 46 4.57 12.56 -8.02
N TYR A 47 3.41 12.61 -7.37
CA TYR A 47 2.22 13.18 -7.98
C TYR A 47 2.36 14.70 -8.15
N LYS A 48 1.65 15.25 -9.12
CA LYS A 48 1.63 16.69 -9.38
C LYS A 48 0.79 17.42 -8.32
N GLY A 49 1.34 18.45 -7.71
CA GLY A 49 0.65 19.27 -6.71
C GLY A 49 -0.18 20.39 -7.34
N GLY A 50 0.28 20.91 -8.49
CA GLY A 50 -0.39 22.03 -9.18
C GLY A 50 -0.57 23.25 -8.25
N GLU A 51 -1.71 23.91 -8.36
CA GLU A 51 -2.04 25.10 -7.55
C GLU A 51 -2.00 24.86 -6.02
N TYR A 52 -2.14 23.62 -5.56
CA TYR A 52 -2.08 23.29 -4.13
C TYR A 52 -0.65 23.34 -3.58
N ALA A 53 0.35 23.08 -4.42
CA ALA A 53 1.75 23.26 -4.04
C ALA A 53 2.04 24.73 -3.69
N ASP A 54 1.59 25.67 -4.52
CA ASP A 54 1.80 27.11 -4.29
C ASP A 54 1.14 27.61 -3.00
N ARG A 55 0.04 26.96 -2.58
CA ARG A 55 -0.74 27.37 -1.40
C ARG A 55 -0.18 26.84 -0.08
N ASN A 56 0.62 25.76 -0.12
CA ASN A 56 1.09 25.12 1.10
C ASN A 56 2.54 24.65 0.98
N PRO A 57 3.50 25.37 1.59
CA PRO A 57 4.92 25.01 1.55
C PRO A 57 5.24 23.68 2.23
N ASN A 58 4.35 23.17 3.11
CA ASN A 58 4.50 21.87 3.77
C ASN A 58 3.96 20.72 2.91
N PHE A 59 3.40 20.99 1.73
CA PHE A 59 2.94 19.98 0.79
C PHE A 59 4.13 19.39 0.01
N VAL A 60 5.08 18.79 0.75
CA VAL A 60 6.39 18.39 0.23
C VAL A 60 6.36 17.10 -0.61
N GLY A 61 5.29 16.32 -0.54
CA GLY A 61 5.17 15.03 -1.24
C GLY A 61 4.86 15.12 -2.73
N CYS A 62 4.72 16.32 -3.29
CA CYS A 62 4.45 16.56 -4.70
C CYS A 62 5.74 16.81 -5.51
N ALA A 63 5.62 16.74 -6.83
CA ALA A 63 6.73 16.92 -7.76
C ALA A 63 7.35 18.33 -7.67
N GLU A 64 6.53 19.36 -7.48
CA GLU A 64 6.96 20.75 -7.38
C GLU A 64 7.87 20.98 -6.17
N HIS A 65 7.52 20.42 -5.02
CA HIS A 65 8.31 20.57 -3.79
C HIS A 65 9.40 19.52 -3.61
N ALA A 66 9.33 18.39 -4.34
CA ALA A 66 10.44 17.43 -4.42
C ALA A 66 10.96 16.96 -3.04
N LEU A 67 10.06 16.68 -2.10
CA LEU A 67 10.34 16.36 -0.69
C LEU A 67 11.08 17.46 0.10
N GLY A 68 11.22 18.65 -0.45
CA GLY A 68 11.96 19.74 0.18
C GLY A 68 13.49 19.53 0.23
N ILE A 69 14.02 18.55 -0.52
CA ILE A 69 15.44 18.14 -0.43
C ILE A 69 16.29 18.58 -1.64
N ARG A 70 15.69 19.22 -2.67
CA ARG A 70 16.39 19.60 -3.90
C ARG A 70 17.65 20.43 -3.62
N GLY A 71 17.51 21.56 -2.94
CA GLY A 71 18.63 22.46 -2.68
C GLY A 71 19.74 21.80 -1.85
N TRP A 72 19.37 20.90 -0.94
CA TRP A 72 20.33 20.12 -0.18
C TRP A 72 21.10 19.14 -1.07
N LEU A 73 20.43 18.37 -1.94
CA LEU A 73 21.09 17.43 -2.85
C LEU A 73 22.04 18.15 -3.84
N GLU A 74 21.58 19.25 -4.42
CA GLU A 74 22.36 20.03 -5.37
C GLU A 74 23.59 20.67 -4.69
N SER A 75 23.47 21.13 -3.43
CA SER A 75 24.60 21.65 -2.65
C SER A 75 25.65 20.59 -2.33
N GLN A 76 25.29 19.31 -2.35
CA GLN A 76 26.23 18.19 -2.23
C GLN A 76 26.82 17.74 -3.56
N GLY A 77 26.49 18.43 -4.66
CA GLY A 77 26.98 18.11 -6.01
C GLY A 77 26.23 16.96 -6.70
N HIS A 78 25.05 16.58 -6.20
CA HIS A 78 24.22 15.55 -6.81
C HIS A 78 23.22 16.14 -7.80
N GLN A 79 22.82 15.37 -8.81
CA GLN A 79 21.75 15.70 -9.74
C GLN A 79 20.42 15.16 -9.21
N TYR A 80 19.40 16.02 -9.04
CA TYR A 80 18.08 15.59 -8.63
C TYR A 80 17.02 15.93 -9.67
N ILE A 81 16.50 14.92 -10.34
CA ILE A 81 15.44 15.02 -11.35
C ILE A 81 14.14 14.53 -10.72
N VAL A 82 13.09 15.35 -10.84
CA VAL A 82 11.77 15.00 -10.29
C VAL A 82 10.72 15.13 -11.39
N THR A 83 9.84 14.12 -11.46
CA THR A 83 8.79 14.06 -12.47
C THR A 83 7.52 13.41 -11.90
N ASP A 84 6.37 13.74 -12.48
CA ASP A 84 5.10 13.02 -12.33
C ASP A 84 4.82 12.09 -13.52
N ASP A 85 5.59 12.23 -14.62
CA ASP A 85 5.44 11.45 -15.86
C ASP A 85 6.23 10.13 -15.77
N LYS A 86 5.49 9.03 -15.58
CA LYS A 86 6.04 7.71 -15.25
C LYS A 86 5.51 6.57 -16.11
N ASP A 87 4.50 6.83 -16.96
CA ASP A 87 3.78 5.80 -17.70
C ASP A 87 4.08 5.87 -19.21
N GLY A 88 4.24 4.70 -19.82
CA GLY A 88 4.56 4.57 -21.23
C GLY A 88 6.07 4.61 -21.54
N PRO A 89 6.45 4.20 -22.78
CA PRO A 89 7.85 3.97 -23.15
C PRO A 89 8.67 5.26 -23.31
N ASN A 90 8.03 6.41 -23.48
CA ASN A 90 8.68 7.70 -23.73
C ASN A 90 8.50 8.69 -22.58
N CYS A 91 8.03 8.24 -21.42
CA CYS A 91 7.84 9.11 -20.26
C CYS A 91 9.17 9.64 -19.70
N GLU A 92 9.11 10.71 -18.92
CA GLU A 92 10.31 11.32 -18.32
C GLU A 92 11.08 10.33 -17.43
N LEU A 93 10.39 9.46 -16.69
CA LEU A 93 11.06 8.42 -15.90
C LEU A 93 11.95 7.53 -16.78
N GLU A 94 11.46 7.08 -17.95
CA GLU A 94 12.24 6.20 -18.85
C GLU A 94 13.47 6.89 -19.43
N LYS A 95 13.43 8.21 -19.63
CA LYS A 95 14.61 8.97 -20.12
C LYS A 95 15.73 9.05 -19.10
N HIS A 96 15.42 8.89 -17.81
CA HIS A 96 16.37 9.14 -16.73
C HIS A 96 16.72 7.93 -15.88
N ILE A 97 15.92 6.84 -15.94
CA ILE A 97 16.12 5.68 -15.06
C ILE A 97 17.37 4.87 -15.43
N ALA A 98 17.74 4.84 -16.71
CA ALA A 98 18.82 3.99 -17.22
C ALA A 98 20.18 4.28 -16.56
N ASP A 99 20.48 5.53 -16.23
CA ASP A 99 21.73 5.99 -15.61
C ASP A 99 21.54 6.53 -14.18
N ALA A 100 20.33 6.42 -13.62
CA ALA A 100 20.06 6.78 -12.23
C ALA A 100 20.83 5.89 -11.25
N HIS A 101 21.28 6.47 -10.13
CA HIS A 101 21.89 5.75 -9.01
C HIS A 101 20.84 5.46 -7.92
N VAL A 102 19.91 6.39 -7.72
CA VAL A 102 18.82 6.27 -6.75
C VAL A 102 17.50 6.59 -7.45
N LEU A 103 16.49 5.75 -7.21
CA LEU A 103 15.10 6.06 -7.56
C LEU A 103 14.28 6.19 -6.30
N ILE A 104 13.60 7.33 -6.16
CA ILE A 104 12.65 7.58 -5.07
C ILE A 104 11.24 7.50 -5.64
N THR A 105 10.42 6.64 -5.07
CA THR A 105 9.04 6.41 -5.48
C THR A 105 8.08 6.64 -4.32
N THR A 106 6.78 6.56 -4.56
CA THR A 106 5.74 6.66 -3.54
C THR A 106 4.59 5.72 -3.86
N PRO A 107 3.93 5.10 -2.87
CA PRO A 107 2.76 4.25 -3.10
C PRO A 107 1.52 5.05 -3.55
N PHE A 108 1.53 6.38 -3.37
CA PHE A 108 0.40 7.26 -3.71
C PHE A 108 0.33 7.57 -5.22
N HIS A 109 1.48 7.57 -5.89
CA HIS A 109 1.64 7.73 -7.33
C HIS A 109 2.69 6.71 -7.83
N PRO A 110 2.38 5.41 -7.78
CA PRO A 110 3.39 4.37 -7.92
C PRO A 110 4.02 4.36 -9.31
N ALA A 111 5.34 4.53 -9.34
CA ALA A 111 6.13 4.16 -10.51
C ALA A 111 6.37 2.66 -10.45
N TYR A 112 5.66 1.87 -11.26
CA TYR A 112 5.85 0.42 -11.26
C TYR A 112 7.25 0.05 -11.78
N VAL A 113 8.12 -0.40 -10.87
CA VAL A 113 9.50 -0.78 -11.16
C VAL A 113 9.55 -2.28 -11.44
N THR A 114 9.23 -2.63 -12.69
CA THR A 114 9.17 -4.01 -13.17
C THR A 114 10.58 -4.61 -13.36
N ALA A 115 10.65 -5.95 -13.46
CA ALA A 115 11.89 -6.66 -13.81
C ALA A 115 12.55 -6.11 -15.08
N ASP A 116 11.75 -5.76 -16.10
CA ASP A 116 12.24 -5.16 -17.34
C ASP A 116 12.85 -3.77 -17.12
N ARG A 117 12.22 -2.91 -16.29
CA ARG A 117 12.82 -1.63 -15.90
C ARG A 117 14.13 -1.81 -15.18
N ILE A 118 14.19 -2.72 -14.21
CA ILE A 118 15.40 -3.03 -13.45
C ILE A 118 16.52 -3.51 -14.38
N ALA A 119 16.22 -4.39 -15.32
CA ALA A 119 17.22 -4.92 -16.27
C ALA A 119 17.84 -3.84 -17.17
N ARG A 120 17.15 -2.73 -17.41
CA ARG A 120 17.64 -1.61 -18.23
C ARG A 120 18.46 -0.59 -17.44
N THR A 121 18.50 -0.68 -16.11
CA THR A 121 19.30 0.22 -15.28
C THR A 121 20.78 -0.22 -15.24
N LYS A 122 21.69 0.76 -15.40
CA LYS A 122 23.13 0.49 -15.40
C LYS A 122 23.78 0.78 -14.04
N ASN A 123 23.33 1.85 -13.39
CA ASN A 123 23.95 2.41 -12.20
C ASN A 123 23.05 2.36 -10.97
N LEU A 124 21.84 1.83 -11.07
CA LEU A 124 20.90 1.82 -9.96
C LEU A 124 21.45 0.98 -8.78
N GLU A 125 21.48 1.56 -7.62
CA GLU A 125 21.99 0.98 -6.37
C GLU A 125 20.89 0.93 -5.30
N LEU A 126 20.00 1.93 -5.31
CA LEU A 126 19.02 2.14 -4.24
C LEU A 126 17.64 2.53 -4.80
N LEU A 127 16.63 1.82 -4.32
CA LEU A 127 15.20 2.14 -4.48
C LEU A 127 14.64 2.57 -3.13
N LEU A 128 14.16 3.82 -3.01
CA LEU A 128 13.54 4.34 -1.80
C LEU A 128 12.04 4.56 -2.01
N THR A 129 11.23 4.05 -1.11
CA THR A 129 9.81 4.38 -1.04
C THR A 129 9.57 5.50 -0.03
N ALA A 130 9.16 6.68 -0.50
CA ALA A 130 8.69 7.78 0.34
C ALA A 130 7.27 7.45 0.84
N GLY A 131 7.20 6.75 1.96
CA GLY A 131 6.00 6.16 2.52
C GLY A 131 6.22 4.71 2.95
N ILE A 132 5.14 3.93 3.03
CA ILE A 132 5.15 2.51 3.40
C ILE A 132 4.46 1.69 2.31
N GLY A 133 5.11 0.57 1.94
CA GLY A 133 4.63 -0.38 0.93
C GLY A 133 5.36 -0.24 -0.39
N SER A 134 6.18 -1.24 -0.68
CA SER A 134 7.08 -1.29 -1.85
C SER A 134 6.65 -2.35 -2.88
N ASP A 135 5.39 -2.77 -2.86
CA ASP A 135 4.81 -3.77 -3.78
C ASP A 135 4.65 -3.27 -5.24
N HIS A 136 4.90 -2.00 -5.50
CA HIS A 136 5.05 -1.43 -6.85
C HIS A 136 6.44 -1.68 -7.45
N VAL A 137 7.36 -2.26 -6.68
CA VAL A 137 8.68 -2.73 -7.12
C VAL A 137 8.66 -4.25 -7.25
N ASP A 138 9.20 -4.78 -8.34
CA ASP A 138 9.47 -6.22 -8.48
C ASP A 138 10.62 -6.60 -7.52
N LEU A 139 10.23 -6.96 -6.30
CA LEU A 139 11.19 -7.24 -5.22
C LEU A 139 12.08 -8.45 -5.51
N PRO A 140 11.59 -9.57 -6.10
CA PRO A 140 12.43 -10.66 -6.55
C PRO A 140 13.48 -10.22 -7.59
N ALA A 141 13.08 -9.43 -8.58
CA ALA A 141 14.01 -8.91 -9.59
C ALA A 141 15.04 -7.95 -8.98
N ALA A 142 14.62 -7.07 -8.07
CA ALA A 142 15.51 -6.17 -7.35
C ALA A 142 16.53 -6.95 -6.51
N ALA A 143 16.10 -8.00 -5.81
CA ALA A 143 16.98 -8.87 -5.04
C ALA A 143 18.00 -9.60 -5.94
N ALA A 144 17.53 -10.14 -7.07
CA ALA A 144 18.41 -10.82 -8.05
C ALA A 144 19.42 -9.87 -8.69
N ALA A 145 19.04 -8.60 -8.88
CA ALA A 145 19.94 -7.56 -9.40
C ALA A 145 20.91 -6.98 -8.34
N GLY A 146 20.80 -7.42 -7.08
CA GLY A 146 21.65 -6.92 -5.98
C GLY A 146 21.31 -5.49 -5.55
N LEU A 147 20.08 -5.01 -5.85
CA LEU A 147 19.63 -3.68 -5.44
C LEU A 147 19.25 -3.66 -3.97
N THR A 148 19.48 -2.53 -3.33
CA THR A 148 18.86 -2.22 -2.03
C THR A 148 17.49 -1.59 -2.25
N VAL A 149 16.46 -2.14 -1.60
CA VAL A 149 15.14 -1.52 -1.56
C VAL A 149 14.82 -1.17 -0.11
N ALA A 150 14.42 0.06 0.13
CA ALA A 150 14.08 0.54 1.46
C ALA A 150 12.83 1.45 1.43
N GLU A 151 12.16 1.55 2.57
CA GLU A 151 10.99 2.42 2.76
C GLU A 151 11.10 3.20 4.07
N VAL A 152 10.39 4.32 4.17
CA VAL A 152 10.36 5.10 5.41
C VAL A 152 9.33 4.48 6.36
N THR A 153 9.74 3.35 6.96
CA THR A 153 8.89 2.58 7.87
C THR A 153 8.42 3.42 9.05
N GLY A 154 7.12 3.39 9.32
CA GLY A 154 6.49 4.13 10.42
C GLY A 154 6.04 5.55 10.07
N SER A 155 6.47 6.13 8.95
CA SER A 155 6.21 7.54 8.61
C SER A 155 4.73 7.91 8.55
N ASN A 156 3.89 7.04 8.03
CA ASN A 156 2.46 7.28 7.85
C ASN A 156 1.57 6.43 8.77
N THR A 157 2.14 5.74 9.75
CA THR A 157 1.39 4.86 10.67
C THR A 157 0.23 5.57 11.34
N VAL A 158 0.47 6.78 11.87
CA VAL A 158 -0.56 7.60 12.53
C VAL A 158 -1.64 7.99 11.53
N SER A 159 -1.24 8.52 10.38
CA SER A 159 -2.16 8.99 9.34
C SER A 159 -3.12 7.89 8.88
N VAL A 160 -2.59 6.70 8.60
CA VAL A 160 -3.41 5.56 8.14
C VAL A 160 -4.31 5.02 9.26
N ALA A 161 -3.82 4.91 10.49
CA ALA A 161 -4.63 4.42 11.61
C ALA A 161 -5.80 5.37 11.93
N GLU A 162 -5.61 6.68 11.81
CA GLU A 162 -6.66 7.68 11.99
C GLU A 162 -7.66 7.69 10.83
N ASP A 163 -7.20 7.54 9.60
CA ASP A 163 -8.07 7.39 8.44
C ASP A 163 -8.94 6.14 8.54
N GLN A 164 -8.39 5.01 9.02
CA GLN A 164 -9.16 3.79 9.27
C GLN A 164 -10.23 3.98 10.33
N LEU A 165 -9.89 4.61 11.46
CA LEU A 165 -10.87 4.92 12.51
C LEU A 165 -12.00 5.83 11.98
N MET A 166 -11.65 6.87 11.25
CA MET A 166 -12.62 7.75 10.59
C MET A 166 -13.57 6.94 9.70
N ARG A 167 -13.06 6.06 8.82
CA ARG A 167 -13.89 5.25 7.92
C ARG A 167 -14.81 4.29 8.67
N VAL A 168 -14.30 3.66 9.73
CA VAL A 168 -15.14 2.83 10.60
C VAL A 168 -16.33 3.62 11.10
N LEU A 169 -16.10 4.82 11.64
CA LEU A 169 -17.18 5.68 12.18
C LEU A 169 -18.11 6.19 11.06
N VAL A 170 -17.56 6.63 9.92
CA VAL A 170 -18.35 7.09 8.76
C VAL A 170 -19.31 6.02 8.27
N LEU A 171 -18.84 4.77 8.17
CA LEU A 171 -19.66 3.66 7.67
C LEU A 171 -20.65 3.14 8.72
N VAL A 172 -20.22 2.97 9.96
CA VAL A 172 -21.11 2.54 11.07
C VAL A 172 -22.24 3.53 11.29
N ARG A 173 -21.96 4.84 11.17
CA ARG A 173 -22.95 5.91 11.36
C ARG A 173 -23.78 6.21 10.11
N ASN A 174 -23.54 5.53 8.99
CA ASN A 174 -24.19 5.83 7.70
C ASN A 174 -24.09 7.32 7.31
N PHE A 175 -22.93 7.93 7.60
CA PHE A 175 -22.73 9.38 7.53
C PHE A 175 -22.84 9.91 6.09
N LEU A 176 -22.22 9.24 5.11
CA LEU A 176 -22.15 9.76 3.74
C LEU A 176 -23.54 9.93 3.09
N PRO A 177 -24.45 8.96 3.15
CA PRO A 177 -25.82 9.17 2.66
C PRO A 177 -26.53 10.31 3.38
N GLY A 178 -26.37 10.42 4.70
CA GLY A 178 -26.98 11.51 5.48
C GLY A 178 -26.42 12.89 5.11
N HIS A 179 -25.11 12.99 4.96
CA HIS A 179 -24.47 14.21 4.51
C HIS A 179 -24.91 14.60 3.09
N HIS A 180 -24.98 13.63 2.18
CA HIS A 180 -25.43 13.88 0.81
C HIS A 180 -26.86 14.44 0.76
N GLN A 181 -27.78 13.87 1.54
CA GLN A 181 -29.14 14.42 1.65
C GLN A 181 -29.15 15.86 2.18
N ALA A 182 -28.37 16.13 3.22
CA ALA A 182 -28.29 17.48 3.78
C ALA A 182 -27.83 18.53 2.76
N ILE A 183 -26.83 18.22 1.94
CA ILE A 183 -26.32 19.16 0.91
C ILE A 183 -27.21 19.24 -0.34
N SER A 184 -28.00 18.19 -0.65
CA SER A 184 -28.94 18.20 -1.78
C SER A 184 -30.31 18.79 -1.42
N GLY A 185 -30.53 19.13 -0.15
CA GLY A 185 -31.80 19.69 0.33
C GLY A 185 -32.88 18.64 0.62
N GLU A 186 -32.51 17.36 0.64
CA GLU A 186 -33.39 16.26 1.03
C GLU A 186 -33.45 16.08 2.57
N TRP A 187 -34.47 15.42 3.08
CA TRP A 187 -34.65 15.24 4.53
C TRP A 187 -35.33 13.89 4.87
N ASP A 188 -34.69 12.77 4.52
CA ASP A 188 -35.17 11.42 4.84
C ASP A 188 -34.41 10.83 6.04
N VAL A 189 -34.92 11.17 7.25
CA VAL A 189 -34.36 10.66 8.51
C VAL A 189 -34.42 9.13 8.58
N ALA A 190 -35.52 8.53 8.14
CA ALA A 190 -35.74 7.09 8.19
C ALA A 190 -34.76 6.36 7.24
N GLY A 191 -34.56 6.88 6.03
CA GLY A 191 -33.66 6.32 5.03
C GLY A 191 -32.21 6.31 5.48
N VAL A 192 -31.81 7.23 6.36
CA VAL A 192 -30.45 7.25 6.93
C VAL A 192 -30.37 6.42 8.21
N ALA A 193 -31.32 6.62 9.15
CA ALA A 193 -31.24 6.06 10.50
C ALA A 193 -31.36 4.53 10.53
N HIS A 194 -32.12 3.90 9.61
CA HIS A 194 -32.32 2.44 9.62
C HIS A 194 -31.06 1.61 9.42
N ARG A 195 -29.95 2.23 8.98
CA ARG A 195 -28.62 1.60 8.81
C ARG A 195 -27.55 2.16 9.73
N ALA A 196 -27.87 3.19 10.52
CA ALA A 196 -26.92 3.77 11.44
C ALA A 196 -26.87 2.96 12.75
N HIS A 197 -25.65 2.72 13.21
CA HIS A 197 -25.38 1.98 14.45
C HIS A 197 -24.39 2.74 15.33
N ASP A 198 -24.35 2.38 16.60
CA ASP A 198 -23.25 2.78 17.49
C ASP A 198 -22.11 1.77 17.37
N LEU A 199 -20.88 2.24 17.56
CA LEU A 199 -19.71 1.37 17.54
C LEU A 199 -19.53 0.62 18.87
N GLU A 200 -20.05 1.18 19.97
CA GLU A 200 -20.07 0.53 21.29
C GLU A 200 -20.68 -0.86 21.24
N GLY A 201 -20.05 -1.82 21.88
CA GLY A 201 -20.48 -3.21 21.91
C GLY A 201 -20.30 -4.01 20.61
N LYS A 202 -19.84 -3.39 19.52
CA LYS A 202 -19.54 -4.10 18.28
C LYS A 202 -18.21 -4.84 18.40
N THR A 203 -18.06 -5.88 17.59
CA THR A 203 -16.79 -6.59 17.44
C THR A 203 -16.03 -6.02 16.24
N VAL A 204 -14.84 -5.49 16.49
CA VAL A 204 -13.94 -4.99 15.43
C VAL A 204 -12.73 -5.91 15.35
N GLY A 205 -12.48 -6.48 14.18
CA GLY A 205 -11.33 -7.35 13.91
C GLY A 205 -10.33 -6.69 12.96
N THR A 206 -9.04 -6.70 13.28
CA THR A 206 -8.00 -6.34 12.32
C THR A 206 -7.26 -7.57 11.81
N VAL A 207 -7.07 -7.63 10.49
CA VAL A 207 -6.24 -8.63 9.84
C VAL A 207 -4.88 -8.00 9.56
N GLY A 208 -3.89 -8.41 10.35
CA GLY A 208 -2.62 -7.74 10.50
C GLY A 208 -2.58 -6.88 11.76
N ALA A 209 -1.65 -7.20 12.67
CA ALA A 209 -1.41 -6.49 13.92
C ALA A 209 0.00 -5.86 13.94
N GLY A 210 0.44 -5.37 12.78
CA GLY A 210 1.64 -4.57 12.63
C GLY A 210 1.50 -3.18 13.30
N ARG A 211 2.35 -2.23 12.92
CA ARG A 211 2.34 -0.87 13.50
C ARG A 211 0.98 -0.18 13.37
N ILE A 212 0.37 -0.24 12.16
CA ILE A 212 -0.92 0.41 11.89
C ILE A 212 -2.04 -0.30 12.63
N GLY A 213 -2.15 -1.63 12.50
CA GLY A 213 -3.21 -2.40 13.14
C GLY A 213 -3.23 -2.25 14.66
N ARG A 214 -2.06 -2.29 15.32
CA ARG A 214 -1.97 -2.05 16.77
C ARG A 214 -2.41 -0.65 17.16
N LEU A 215 -1.96 0.36 16.41
CA LEU A 215 -2.32 1.75 16.70
C LEU A 215 -3.82 2.01 16.49
N LEU A 216 -4.44 1.37 15.49
CA LEU A 216 -5.88 1.39 15.32
C LEU A 216 -6.59 0.74 16.52
N LEU A 217 -6.15 -0.44 16.95
CA LEU A 217 -6.73 -1.13 18.11
C LEU A 217 -6.65 -0.27 19.38
N GLN A 218 -5.52 0.38 19.65
CA GLN A 218 -5.38 1.31 20.76
C GLN A 218 -6.37 2.47 20.70
N ARG A 219 -6.58 3.04 19.50
CA ARG A 219 -7.55 4.13 19.27
C ARG A 219 -9.01 3.69 19.40
N LEU A 220 -9.31 2.42 19.14
CA LEU A 220 -10.66 1.86 19.26
C LEU A 220 -11.06 1.52 20.72
N ARG A 221 -10.09 1.36 21.65
CA ARG A 221 -10.41 1.02 23.05
C ARG A 221 -11.45 1.94 23.70
N PRO A 222 -11.36 3.28 23.58
CA PRO A 222 -12.33 4.18 24.22
C PRO A 222 -13.77 4.05 23.68
N PHE A 223 -13.98 3.34 22.56
CA PHE A 223 -15.31 3.11 22.01
C PHE A 223 -16.02 1.89 22.60
N ASN A 224 -15.42 1.22 23.61
CA ASN A 224 -15.99 0.04 24.26
C ASN A 224 -16.35 -1.10 23.29
N CYS A 225 -15.55 -1.26 22.22
CA CYS A 225 -15.67 -2.35 21.26
C CYS A 225 -15.01 -3.63 21.80
N ARG A 226 -15.52 -4.78 21.38
CA ARG A 226 -14.75 -6.01 21.47
C ARG A 226 -13.71 -6.03 20.34
N LEU A 227 -12.42 -6.10 20.69
CA LEU A 227 -11.31 -6.03 19.74
C LEU A 227 -10.70 -7.40 19.52
N LEU A 228 -10.60 -7.80 18.26
CA LEU A 228 -9.96 -9.03 17.82
C LEU A 228 -8.83 -8.71 16.84
N TYR A 229 -7.83 -9.58 16.77
CA TYR A 229 -6.86 -9.51 15.69
C TYR A 229 -6.43 -10.90 15.24
N HIS A 230 -6.09 -10.99 13.95
CA HIS A 230 -5.40 -12.12 13.34
C HIS A 230 -4.10 -11.63 12.72
N ASP A 231 -3.02 -12.38 12.96
CA ASP A 231 -1.74 -12.20 12.27
C ASP A 231 -1.06 -13.57 12.17
N ARG A 232 -0.03 -13.69 11.32
CA ARG A 232 0.78 -14.90 11.20
C ARG A 232 1.44 -15.32 12.52
N LEU A 233 1.75 -14.32 13.33
CA LEU A 233 2.34 -14.48 14.67
C LEU A 233 1.52 -13.67 15.68
N ARG A 234 1.32 -14.25 16.85
CA ARG A 234 0.77 -13.52 17.99
C ARG A 234 1.73 -12.40 18.38
N ILE A 235 1.22 -11.21 18.61
CA ILE A 235 2.02 -10.08 19.08
C ILE A 235 2.50 -10.31 20.52
N ASP A 236 3.52 -9.56 20.93
CA ASP A 236 4.04 -9.61 22.29
C ASP A 236 2.92 -9.38 23.32
N PRO A 237 2.87 -10.13 24.44
CA PRO A 237 1.82 -10.01 25.46
C PRO A 237 1.66 -8.58 26.02
N ALA A 238 2.73 -7.82 26.15
CA ALA A 238 2.66 -6.42 26.62
C ALA A 238 1.94 -5.54 25.58
N LEU A 239 2.27 -5.71 24.32
CA LEU A 239 1.60 -5.01 23.21
C LEU A 239 0.14 -5.46 23.07
N GLU A 240 -0.16 -6.73 23.30
CA GLU A 240 -1.54 -7.24 23.28
C GLU A 240 -2.37 -6.57 24.41
N ALA A 241 -1.80 -6.48 25.62
CA ALA A 241 -2.43 -5.78 26.73
C ALA A 241 -2.67 -4.29 26.47
N GLU A 242 -1.73 -3.60 25.82
CA GLU A 242 -1.90 -2.20 25.40
C GLU A 242 -3.06 -2.02 24.40
N THR A 243 -3.20 -2.92 23.47
CA THR A 243 -4.28 -2.86 22.47
C THR A 243 -5.63 -3.24 23.05
N GLY A 244 -5.68 -4.06 24.09
CA GLY A 244 -6.90 -4.65 24.64
C GLY A 244 -7.58 -5.64 23.71
N ALA A 245 -6.88 -6.10 22.65
CA ALA A 245 -7.41 -7.01 21.65
C ALA A 245 -7.08 -8.47 21.98
N GLN A 246 -7.92 -9.39 21.50
CA GLN A 246 -7.73 -10.85 21.64
C GLN A 246 -7.21 -11.43 20.32
N PHE A 247 -6.21 -12.31 20.43
CA PHE A 247 -5.67 -13.03 19.28
C PHE A 247 -6.62 -14.13 18.82
N GLU A 248 -6.82 -14.21 17.51
CA GLU A 248 -7.51 -15.30 16.81
C GLU A 248 -6.51 -15.98 15.87
N ALA A 249 -6.14 -17.21 16.18
CA ALA A 249 -5.15 -17.97 15.42
C ALA A 249 -5.60 -18.25 13.98
N GLU A 250 -6.91 -18.49 13.81
CA GLU A 250 -7.50 -18.81 12.51
C GLU A 250 -8.33 -17.63 11.99
N LEU A 251 -7.94 -17.10 10.82
CA LEU A 251 -8.65 -15.98 10.19
C LEU A 251 -10.13 -16.33 9.96
N ASP A 252 -10.42 -17.49 9.41
CA ASP A 252 -11.77 -17.93 9.08
C ASP A 252 -12.64 -18.18 10.32
N ALA A 253 -12.02 -18.32 11.52
CA ALA A 253 -12.74 -18.37 12.79
C ALA A 253 -13.00 -16.96 13.38
N MET A 254 -12.18 -15.97 13.03
CA MET A 254 -12.37 -14.57 13.44
C MET A 254 -13.47 -13.88 12.66
N LEU A 255 -13.47 -14.02 11.34
CA LEU A 255 -14.31 -13.25 10.42
C LEU A 255 -15.81 -13.31 10.74
N PRO A 256 -16.42 -14.46 11.07
CA PRO A 256 -17.85 -14.52 11.42
C PRO A 256 -18.23 -13.82 12.73
N LYS A 257 -17.23 -13.50 13.59
CA LYS A 257 -17.47 -12.81 14.87
C LYS A 257 -17.51 -11.30 14.71
N CYS A 258 -16.93 -10.77 13.60
CA CYS A 258 -16.70 -9.34 13.44
C CYS A 258 -17.87 -8.61 12.78
N ASP A 259 -18.30 -7.51 13.39
CA ASP A 259 -19.19 -6.52 12.77
C ASP A 259 -18.42 -5.59 11.82
N VAL A 260 -17.14 -5.35 12.13
CA VAL A 260 -16.22 -4.54 11.32
C VAL A 260 -14.91 -5.31 11.15
N VAL A 261 -14.40 -5.38 9.92
CA VAL A 261 -13.11 -5.98 9.57
C VAL A 261 -12.22 -4.93 8.94
N VAL A 262 -11.01 -4.74 9.48
CA VAL A 262 -10.02 -3.79 8.97
C VAL A 262 -8.78 -4.54 8.49
N LEU A 263 -8.33 -4.26 7.25
CA LEU A 263 -7.19 -4.93 6.64
C LEU A 263 -5.91 -4.11 6.81
N ASN A 264 -4.88 -4.75 7.38
CA ASN A 264 -3.59 -4.14 7.72
C ASN A 264 -2.38 -5.01 7.34
N MET A 265 -2.56 -5.98 6.45
CA MET A 265 -1.48 -6.83 5.98
C MET A 265 -0.84 -6.31 4.68
N PRO A 266 0.44 -6.62 4.42
CA PRO A 266 1.08 -6.28 3.16
C PRO A 266 0.53 -7.14 2.01
N LEU A 267 0.67 -6.63 0.76
CA LEU A 267 0.42 -7.42 -0.43
C LEU A 267 1.62 -8.32 -0.72
N THR A 268 1.37 -9.60 -0.74
CA THR A 268 2.31 -10.67 -1.09
C THR A 268 1.60 -11.70 -1.96
N GLU A 269 2.30 -12.67 -2.52
CA GLU A 269 1.65 -13.78 -3.24
C GLU A 269 0.65 -14.54 -2.36
N LYS A 270 0.88 -14.62 -1.04
CA LYS A 270 -0.01 -15.30 -0.09
C LYS A 270 -1.27 -14.49 0.26
N THR A 271 -1.21 -13.17 0.15
CA THR A 271 -2.32 -12.28 0.52
C THR A 271 -3.09 -11.73 -0.69
N ARG A 272 -2.56 -11.90 -1.90
CA ARG A 272 -3.23 -11.52 -3.14
C ARG A 272 -4.51 -12.33 -3.32
N GLY A 273 -5.65 -11.65 -3.50
CA GLY A 273 -6.95 -12.27 -3.64
C GLY A 273 -7.38 -13.09 -2.40
N MET A 274 -6.76 -12.86 -1.24
CA MET A 274 -7.05 -13.63 -0.02
C MET A 274 -8.53 -13.51 0.40
N PHE A 275 -9.18 -12.39 0.10
CA PHE A 275 -10.61 -12.16 0.35
C PHE A 275 -11.39 -12.36 -0.95
N ASP A 276 -11.55 -13.62 -1.32
CA ASP A 276 -12.37 -14.06 -2.43
C ASP A 276 -13.88 -14.13 -2.05
N LYS A 277 -14.69 -14.52 -3.01
CA LYS A 277 -16.14 -14.68 -2.83
C LYS A 277 -16.51 -15.63 -1.68
N GLU A 278 -15.78 -16.73 -1.54
CA GLU A 278 -16.06 -17.75 -0.52
C GLU A 278 -15.74 -17.23 0.89
N ARG A 279 -14.60 -16.56 1.05
CA ARG A 279 -14.21 -15.97 2.34
C ARG A 279 -15.13 -14.80 2.72
N ILE A 280 -15.50 -13.95 1.77
CA ILE A 280 -16.49 -12.88 2.00
C ILE A 280 -17.82 -13.47 2.47
N ALA A 281 -18.29 -14.56 1.85
CA ALA A 281 -19.54 -15.21 2.23
C ALA A 281 -19.55 -15.79 3.65
N ARG A 282 -18.38 -16.11 4.22
CA ARG A 282 -18.23 -16.58 5.62
C ARG A 282 -18.29 -15.46 6.65
N MET A 283 -18.14 -14.21 6.23
CA MET A 283 -18.26 -13.06 7.12
C MET A 283 -19.71 -12.90 7.60
N LYS A 284 -19.86 -12.18 8.69
CA LYS A 284 -21.17 -11.83 9.22
C LYS A 284 -21.97 -11.03 8.19
N LYS A 285 -23.25 -11.40 7.97
CA LYS A 285 -24.12 -10.59 7.11
C LYS A 285 -24.27 -9.19 7.69
N GLY A 286 -24.07 -8.18 6.86
CA GLY A 286 -24.05 -6.77 7.27
C GLY A 286 -22.68 -6.31 7.79
N VAL A 287 -21.61 -7.07 7.52
CA VAL A 287 -20.25 -6.66 7.89
C VAL A 287 -19.85 -5.35 7.21
N ILE A 288 -19.08 -4.54 7.92
CA ILE A 288 -18.38 -3.37 7.39
C ILE A 288 -16.92 -3.76 7.16
N ILE A 289 -16.37 -3.40 6.01
CA ILE A 289 -14.97 -3.67 5.67
C ILE A 289 -14.25 -2.35 5.42
N VAL A 290 -13.05 -2.20 6.03
CA VAL A 290 -12.14 -1.09 5.77
C VAL A 290 -10.81 -1.64 5.26
N ASN A 291 -10.40 -1.21 4.07
CA ASN A 291 -9.17 -1.66 3.43
C ASN A 291 -8.28 -0.46 3.04
N ASN A 292 -7.33 -0.15 3.90
CA ASN A 292 -6.23 0.79 3.61
C ASN A 292 -4.91 0.05 3.38
N ALA A 293 -4.95 -1.27 3.21
CA ALA A 293 -3.77 -2.08 2.93
C ALA A 293 -3.44 -2.07 1.42
N ARG A 294 -4.07 -2.97 0.65
CA ARG A 294 -3.95 -2.99 -0.82
C ARG A 294 -5.23 -3.49 -1.48
N GLY A 295 -5.58 -2.91 -2.63
CA GLY A 295 -6.78 -3.29 -3.38
C GLY A 295 -6.75 -4.75 -3.81
N ALA A 296 -5.61 -5.23 -4.29
CA ALA A 296 -5.43 -6.61 -4.80
C ALA A 296 -5.52 -7.72 -3.71
N ILE A 297 -5.68 -7.38 -2.44
CA ILE A 297 -5.97 -8.35 -1.37
C ILE A 297 -7.42 -8.87 -1.48
N MET A 298 -8.31 -8.05 -2.03
CA MET A 298 -9.74 -8.35 -2.21
C MET A 298 -10.03 -8.73 -3.66
N ASP A 299 -10.94 -9.68 -3.87
CA ASP A 299 -11.56 -9.89 -5.18
C ASP A 299 -12.51 -8.74 -5.48
N THR A 300 -12.20 -8.00 -6.54
CA THR A 300 -12.89 -6.75 -6.91
C THR A 300 -14.38 -6.96 -7.16
N GLN A 301 -14.75 -7.99 -7.93
CA GLN A 301 -16.13 -8.26 -8.30
C GLN A 301 -16.91 -8.86 -7.11
N ALA A 302 -16.29 -9.76 -6.36
CA ALA A 302 -16.91 -10.37 -5.19
C ALA A 302 -17.29 -9.32 -4.12
N VAL A 303 -16.45 -8.31 -3.91
CA VAL A 303 -16.76 -7.17 -3.03
C VAL A 303 -17.96 -6.37 -3.55
N ALA A 304 -17.98 -6.03 -4.85
CA ALA A 304 -19.07 -5.26 -5.45
C ALA A 304 -20.41 -6.01 -5.36
N ASP A 305 -20.41 -7.32 -5.66
CA ASP A 305 -21.59 -8.18 -5.57
C ASP A 305 -22.11 -8.30 -4.13
N ALA A 306 -21.19 -8.47 -3.17
CA ALA A 306 -21.54 -8.55 -1.76
C ALA A 306 -22.09 -7.22 -1.20
N CYS A 307 -21.61 -6.08 -1.68
CA CYS A 307 -22.17 -4.77 -1.36
C CYS A 307 -23.57 -4.60 -1.98
N ALA A 308 -23.76 -5.02 -3.23
CA ALA A 308 -25.04 -4.93 -3.93
C ALA A 308 -26.15 -5.76 -3.24
N THR A 309 -25.81 -6.92 -2.68
CA THR A 309 -26.74 -7.78 -1.93
C THR A 309 -26.92 -7.37 -0.46
N GLY A 310 -26.13 -6.42 0.04
CA GLY A 310 -26.12 -6.02 1.44
C GLY A 310 -25.48 -7.04 2.38
N HIS A 311 -24.76 -8.03 1.85
CA HIS A 311 -23.93 -8.92 2.68
C HIS A 311 -22.78 -8.12 3.31
N ILE A 312 -22.14 -7.23 2.53
CA ILE A 312 -21.30 -6.14 3.04
C ILE A 312 -22.19 -4.90 3.15
N ALA A 313 -22.41 -4.41 4.37
CA ALA A 313 -23.23 -3.22 4.61
C ALA A 313 -22.55 -1.90 4.26
N GLY A 314 -21.21 -1.89 4.25
CA GLY A 314 -20.40 -0.75 3.87
C GLY A 314 -18.95 -1.16 3.61
N TYR A 315 -18.36 -0.52 2.60
CA TYR A 315 -16.95 -0.73 2.24
C TYR A 315 -16.23 0.61 2.17
N GLY A 316 -15.12 0.73 2.89
CA GLY A 316 -14.29 1.92 2.87
C GLY A 316 -12.83 1.57 2.65
N GLY A 317 -12.09 2.54 2.13
CA GLY A 317 -10.66 2.39 1.91
C GLY A 317 -10.14 3.44 0.95
N ASP A 318 -8.88 3.31 0.61
CA ASP A 318 -8.26 4.23 -0.34
C ASP A 318 -7.33 3.55 -1.34
N VAL A 319 -7.37 2.23 -1.38
CA VAL A 319 -6.49 1.42 -2.21
C VAL A 319 -7.29 0.69 -3.30
N TRP A 320 -6.73 0.61 -4.50
CA TRP A 320 -7.40 0.14 -5.70
C TRP A 320 -6.57 -0.90 -6.44
N HIS A 321 -7.21 -1.68 -7.29
CA HIS A 321 -6.52 -2.57 -8.23
C HIS A 321 -7.30 -2.68 -9.55
N PRO A 322 -6.74 -2.19 -10.67
CA PRO A 322 -5.45 -1.46 -10.78
C PRO A 322 -5.49 -0.07 -10.12
N GLN A 323 -4.32 0.54 -9.97
CA GLN A 323 -4.17 1.92 -9.47
C GLN A 323 -3.31 2.74 -10.45
N PRO A 324 -3.82 3.89 -10.96
CA PRO A 324 -5.14 4.48 -10.71
C PRO A 324 -6.30 3.60 -11.17
N ALA A 325 -7.41 3.65 -10.44
CA ALA A 325 -8.61 2.90 -10.82
C ALA A 325 -9.29 3.51 -12.06
N PRO A 326 -9.66 2.72 -13.08
CA PRO A 326 -10.37 3.20 -14.24
C PRO A 326 -11.76 3.77 -13.86
N LYS A 327 -12.36 4.54 -14.75
CA LYS A 327 -13.65 5.21 -14.50
C LYS A 327 -14.80 4.23 -14.25
N ASP A 328 -14.74 3.06 -14.89
CA ASP A 328 -15.71 1.98 -14.79
C ASP A 328 -15.41 0.96 -13.70
N HIS A 329 -14.43 1.21 -12.82
CA HIS A 329 -14.11 0.32 -11.72
C HIS A 329 -15.33 0.12 -10.80
N PRO A 330 -15.77 -1.13 -10.51
CA PRO A 330 -17.03 -1.40 -9.84
C PRO A 330 -17.12 -0.79 -8.43
N TRP A 331 -16.01 -0.64 -7.72
CA TRP A 331 -16.01 -0.02 -6.39
C TRP A 331 -16.37 1.46 -6.37
N ARG A 332 -16.37 2.14 -7.52
CA ARG A 332 -16.83 3.54 -7.60
C ARG A 332 -18.35 3.67 -7.43
N TYR A 333 -19.08 2.60 -7.74
CA TYR A 333 -20.54 2.58 -7.84
C TYR A 333 -21.21 1.68 -6.81
N MET A 334 -20.44 1.08 -5.88
CA MET A 334 -20.97 0.30 -4.79
C MET A 334 -21.86 1.15 -3.89
N PRO A 335 -22.98 0.60 -3.38
CA PRO A 335 -23.75 1.29 -2.34
C PRO A 335 -22.91 1.41 -1.06
N ASN A 336 -23.13 2.51 -0.31
CA ASN A 336 -22.47 2.78 0.98
C ASN A 336 -20.93 2.56 0.94
N ASN A 337 -20.27 3.19 -0.04
CA ASN A 337 -18.83 3.16 -0.14
C ASN A 337 -18.19 4.45 0.41
N ALA A 338 -17.05 4.30 1.09
CA ALA A 338 -16.23 5.39 1.60
C ALA A 338 -14.81 5.30 1.01
N MET A 339 -14.72 5.32 -0.33
CA MET A 339 -13.47 5.19 -1.08
C MET A 339 -12.84 6.53 -1.40
N THR A 340 -11.51 6.61 -1.34
CA THR A 340 -10.70 7.77 -1.72
C THR A 340 -9.52 7.36 -2.60
N PRO A 341 -8.82 8.29 -3.27
CA PRO A 341 -7.76 7.98 -4.24
C PRO A 341 -6.38 7.81 -3.60
N HIS A 342 -6.23 6.90 -2.62
CA HIS A 342 -4.98 6.53 -1.95
C HIS A 342 -4.31 7.72 -1.25
N ILE A 343 -5.03 8.33 -0.31
CA ILE A 343 -4.60 9.53 0.42
C ILE A 343 -4.33 9.30 1.92
N SER A 344 -4.69 8.13 2.47
CA SER A 344 -4.65 7.90 3.92
C SER A 344 -3.26 8.09 4.53
N GLY A 345 -2.21 7.79 3.78
CA GLY A 345 -0.81 7.91 4.23
C GLY A 345 -0.10 9.19 3.82
N THR A 346 -0.73 10.07 3.03
CA THR A 346 -0.11 11.30 2.50
C THR A 346 -0.71 12.58 3.07
N THR A 347 -1.05 12.58 4.35
CA THR A 347 -1.36 13.81 5.08
C THR A 347 -0.13 14.73 5.12
N ILE A 348 -0.31 16.02 5.35
CA ILE A 348 0.81 16.97 5.49
C ILE A 348 1.82 16.46 6.52
N ASP A 349 1.35 16.00 7.70
CA ASP A 349 2.23 15.43 8.73
C ASP A 349 2.94 14.15 8.27
N GLY A 350 2.25 13.29 7.52
CA GLY A 350 2.81 12.11 6.89
C GLY A 350 3.92 12.48 5.90
N GLN A 351 3.67 13.48 5.05
CA GLN A 351 4.62 13.98 4.06
C GLN A 351 5.90 14.50 4.72
N LEU A 352 5.78 15.33 5.75
CA LEU A 352 6.95 15.84 6.49
C LEU A 352 7.76 14.70 7.11
N ARG A 353 7.10 13.67 7.67
CA ARG A 353 7.80 12.52 8.24
C ARG A 353 8.52 11.68 7.20
N TYR A 354 7.88 11.33 6.07
CA TYR A 354 8.56 10.53 5.08
C TYR A 354 9.63 11.32 4.31
N ALA A 355 9.46 12.62 4.11
CA ALA A 355 10.49 13.47 3.52
C ALA A 355 11.76 13.52 4.41
N ALA A 356 11.59 13.71 5.71
CA ALA A 356 12.69 13.66 6.67
C ALA A 356 13.39 12.29 6.69
N GLY A 357 12.61 11.19 6.63
CA GLY A 357 13.17 9.85 6.59
C GLY A 357 13.92 9.53 5.29
N VAL A 358 13.42 9.98 4.13
CA VAL A 358 14.14 9.87 2.85
C VAL A 358 15.48 10.62 2.94
N LYS A 359 15.48 11.84 3.49
CA LYS A 359 16.71 12.62 3.66
C LYS A 359 17.72 11.89 4.56
N ASP A 360 17.31 11.37 5.73
CA ASP A 360 18.19 10.59 6.62
C ASP A 360 18.79 9.37 5.89
N MET A 361 17.98 8.62 5.13
CA MET A 361 18.46 7.46 4.38
C MET A 361 19.42 7.85 3.26
N LEU A 362 19.19 8.96 2.56
CA LEU A 362 20.14 9.46 1.56
C LEU A 362 21.46 9.93 2.20
N GLU A 363 21.43 10.61 3.34
CA GLU A 363 22.62 10.98 4.09
C GLU A 363 23.47 9.75 4.48
N ARG A 364 22.81 8.70 4.96
CA ARG A 364 23.44 7.41 5.29
C ARG A 364 24.03 6.74 4.04
N TYR A 365 23.27 6.71 2.95
CA TYR A 365 23.72 6.14 1.67
C TYR A 365 24.99 6.83 1.17
N PHE A 366 25.04 8.17 1.16
CA PHE A 366 26.23 8.90 0.71
C PHE A 366 27.44 8.71 1.63
N LYS A 367 27.21 8.39 2.90
CA LYS A 367 28.28 8.06 3.87
C LYS A 367 28.64 6.58 3.92
N GLY A 368 28.00 5.71 3.11
CA GLY A 368 28.18 4.26 3.16
C GLY A 368 27.73 3.64 4.50
N GLN A 369 26.73 4.23 5.17
CA GLN A 369 26.20 3.76 6.44
C GLN A 369 24.94 2.93 6.23
N ASP A 370 24.72 1.96 7.11
CA ASP A 370 23.50 1.17 7.13
C ASP A 370 22.26 2.01 7.50
N PHE A 371 21.12 1.65 6.91
CA PHE A 371 19.82 2.15 7.32
C PHE A 371 19.36 1.44 8.62
N PRO A 372 18.42 2.03 9.38
CA PRO A 372 17.71 1.29 10.42
C PRO A 372 17.13 -0.01 9.84
N VAL A 373 17.34 -1.13 10.55
CA VAL A 373 17.02 -2.47 10.02
C VAL A 373 15.58 -2.63 9.54
N GLN A 374 14.64 -1.95 10.19
CA GLN A 374 13.22 -1.99 9.84
C GLN A 374 12.88 -1.29 8.52
N ASN A 375 13.77 -0.46 7.98
CA ASN A 375 13.55 0.25 6.72
C ASN A 375 13.92 -0.59 5.50
N TYR A 376 14.73 -1.64 5.66
CA TYR A 376 15.09 -2.52 4.56
C TYR A 376 13.91 -3.41 4.12
N ILE A 377 13.67 -3.43 2.82
CA ILE A 377 12.74 -4.35 2.15
C ILE A 377 13.50 -5.42 1.39
N VAL A 378 14.58 -5.01 0.71
CA VAL A 378 15.60 -5.89 0.14
C VAL A 378 16.98 -5.42 0.59
N LYS A 379 17.75 -6.30 1.19
CA LYS A 379 19.15 -6.09 1.55
C LYS A 379 19.97 -7.31 1.15
N GLU A 380 21.07 -7.11 0.40
CA GLU A 380 21.99 -8.18 0.02
C GLU A 380 21.30 -9.39 -0.64
N GLY A 381 20.34 -9.12 -1.54
CA GLY A 381 19.56 -10.14 -2.23
C GLY A 381 18.51 -10.87 -1.39
N LYS A 382 18.25 -10.42 -0.15
CA LYS A 382 17.25 -11.02 0.76
C LYS A 382 16.08 -10.09 0.98
N LEU A 383 14.84 -10.63 0.91
CA LEU A 383 13.62 -9.92 1.23
C LEU A 383 13.42 -9.85 2.74
N ALA A 384 12.84 -8.74 3.21
CA ALA A 384 12.36 -8.62 4.58
C ALA A 384 11.24 -9.63 4.88
N GLY A 385 11.16 -10.11 6.14
CA GLY A 385 10.23 -11.16 6.54
C GLY A 385 8.75 -10.85 6.29
N GLN A 386 8.39 -9.58 6.19
CA GLN A 386 7.01 -9.16 5.86
C GLN A 386 6.61 -9.47 4.41
N TYR A 387 7.59 -9.65 3.51
CA TYR A 387 7.39 -9.95 2.09
C TYR A 387 7.78 -11.41 1.72
N GLN A 388 8.06 -12.26 2.71
CA GLN A 388 8.38 -13.68 2.55
C GLN A 388 7.16 -14.59 2.67
#